data_ccf6568dd74ef80f01a26ac740875858
#
_entry.id   ccf6568dd74ef80f01a26ac740875858
#
_cell.length_a   1.000
_cell.length_b   1.000
_cell.length_c   1.000
_cell.angle_alpha   90.00
_cell.angle_beta   90.00
_cell.angle_gamma   90.00
#
_symmetry.space_group_name_H-M   'P 1'
#
loop_
_entity.id
_entity.type
_entity.pdbx_description
1 polymer ?
#
loop_
_entity_poly.entity_id
_entity_poly.type
_entity_poly.pdbx_seq_one_letter_code
_entity_poly.pdbx_strand_id
1 'polypeptide(L)'
;MLHAGNASVQVAWYHSPYVRQQLKPGCTVILYGKITSKGSRRMLDHPDIYTEDQYALLQKSLQPVYGLTEGLTQNFFMKTMHSILDSGLLLPDPLPADIRKQYQLSEYNYALRQIHFPENEEACRMARKRLVFDEFLVFALSVKQLKKENHQIENHYQIQESAAVSQLIASLPYHLTKAQLWVS
;
A
#
# COMPACT_ATOMS: atom_id res chain seq x y z
N MET A 1 -9.41 14.38 33.51
CA MET A 1 -8.32 15.33 33.26
C MET A 1 -7.02 14.66 33.63
N LEU A 2 -6.09 14.57 32.73
CA LEU A 2 -4.79 13.96 32.97
C LEU A 2 -3.73 15.05 33.10
N HIS A 3 -2.81 14.86 34.02
CA HIS A 3 -1.71 15.78 34.22
C HIS A 3 -0.42 15.10 33.77
N ALA A 4 0.30 15.71 32.82
CA ALA A 4 1.61 15.28 32.40
C ALA A 4 2.62 16.41 32.69
N GLY A 5 3.34 16.34 33.79
CA GLY A 5 4.19 17.41 34.28
C GLY A 5 3.36 18.67 34.58
N ASN A 6 3.74 19.82 34.03
CA ASN A 6 3.05 21.10 34.20
C ASN A 6 1.90 21.34 33.20
N ALA A 7 1.57 20.37 32.34
CA ALA A 7 0.52 20.51 31.35
C ALA A 7 -0.69 19.64 31.70
N SER A 8 -1.89 20.20 31.55
CA SER A 8 -3.14 19.45 31.67
C SER A 8 -3.75 19.23 30.29
N VAL A 9 -4.17 18.01 30.01
CA VAL A 9 -4.84 17.61 28.78
C VAL A 9 -6.18 17.00 29.15
N GLN A 10 -7.25 17.50 28.53
CA GLN A 10 -8.57 16.90 28.66
C GLN A 10 -8.68 15.73 27.69
N VAL A 11 -9.03 14.55 28.21
CA VAL A 11 -9.21 13.34 27.40
C VAL A 11 -10.68 12.96 27.41
N ALA A 12 -11.24 12.67 26.26
CA ALA A 12 -12.63 12.29 26.11
C ALA A 12 -12.81 11.04 25.24
N TRP A 13 -13.65 10.11 25.69
CA TRP A 13 -14.16 8.99 24.91
C TRP A 13 -15.69 9.10 24.92
N TYR A 14 -16.28 9.21 23.75
CA TYR A 14 -17.72 9.24 23.57
C TYR A 14 -18.20 7.83 23.19
N HIS A 15 -19.31 7.38 23.75
CA HIS A 15 -19.93 6.07 23.44
C HIS A 15 -19.01 4.85 23.63
N SER A 16 -18.05 4.92 24.56
CA SER A 16 -17.03 3.87 24.78
C SER A 16 -17.04 3.37 26.23
N PRO A 17 -18.07 2.61 26.65
CA PRO A 17 -18.21 2.16 28.06
C PRO A 17 -17.08 1.22 28.49
N TYR A 18 -16.45 0.51 27.55
CA TYR A 18 -15.34 -0.41 27.80
C TYR A 18 -14.06 0.29 28.33
N VAL A 19 -13.88 1.58 28.03
CA VAL A 19 -12.72 2.35 28.50
C VAL A 19 -12.68 2.41 30.05
N ARG A 20 -13.83 2.46 30.72
CA ARG A 20 -13.90 2.43 32.19
C ARG A 20 -13.37 1.14 32.79
N GLN A 21 -13.46 0.03 32.07
CA GLN A 21 -12.93 -1.25 32.51
C GLN A 21 -11.41 -1.33 32.35
N GLN A 22 -10.86 -0.65 31.37
CA GLN A 22 -9.43 -0.61 31.09
C GLN A 22 -8.69 0.39 31.98
N LEU A 23 -9.31 1.53 32.27
CA LEU A 23 -8.73 2.59 33.10
C LEU A 23 -9.14 2.43 34.57
N LYS A 24 -8.37 1.67 35.32
CA LYS A 24 -8.55 1.53 36.77
C LYS A 24 -7.70 2.58 37.52
N PRO A 25 -8.19 3.08 38.69
CA PRO A 25 -7.36 3.94 39.52
C PRO A 25 -6.03 3.28 39.88
N GLY A 26 -4.93 4.00 39.70
CA GLY A 26 -3.58 3.51 39.99
C GLY A 26 -2.89 2.74 38.85
N CYS A 27 -3.54 2.54 37.68
CA CYS A 27 -2.85 1.98 36.51
C CYS A 27 -2.08 3.06 35.75
N THR A 28 -0.90 2.72 35.27
CA THR A 28 -0.14 3.53 34.32
C THR A 28 -0.52 3.11 32.91
N VAL A 29 -0.89 4.06 32.08
CA VAL A 29 -1.25 3.82 30.67
C VAL A 29 -0.62 4.87 29.77
N ILE A 30 -0.37 4.50 28.54
CA ILE A 30 0.07 5.39 27.48
C ILE A 30 -1.12 5.69 26.59
N LEU A 31 -1.38 6.96 26.38
CA LEU A 31 -2.44 7.43 25.48
C LEU A 31 -1.81 7.96 24.20
N TYR A 32 -2.21 7.39 23.09
CA TYR A 32 -1.74 7.78 21.77
C TYR A 32 -2.89 8.37 20.94
N GLY A 33 -2.69 9.56 20.39
CA GLY A 33 -3.69 10.21 19.57
C GLY A 33 -3.30 11.65 19.19
N LYS A 34 -4.16 12.29 18.41
CA LYS A 34 -3.94 13.65 17.93
C LYS A 34 -4.46 14.65 18.97
N ILE A 35 -3.57 15.51 19.46
CA ILE A 35 -3.96 16.61 20.34
C ILE A 35 -4.56 17.73 19.50
N THR A 36 -5.79 18.12 19.83
CA THR A 36 -6.48 19.27 19.26
C THR A 36 -6.53 20.41 20.28
N SER A 37 -6.38 21.64 19.82
CA SER A 37 -6.47 22.84 20.67
C SER A 37 -7.77 23.57 20.38
N LYS A 38 -8.62 23.75 21.39
CA LYS A 38 -9.79 24.59 21.33
C LYS A 38 -9.59 25.78 22.30
N GLY A 39 -9.15 26.91 21.76
CA GLY A 39 -8.70 28.05 22.59
C GLY A 39 -7.47 27.68 23.42
N SER A 40 -7.53 27.92 24.73
CA SER A 40 -6.45 27.57 25.67
C SER A 40 -6.48 26.12 26.17
N ARG A 41 -7.50 25.32 25.79
CA ARG A 41 -7.63 23.93 26.25
C ARG A 41 -7.07 22.94 25.20
N ARG A 42 -6.23 22.04 25.66
CA ARG A 42 -5.74 20.91 24.87
C ARG A 42 -6.67 19.72 25.09
N MET A 43 -7.14 19.13 24.03
CA MET A 43 -8.05 17.97 24.05
C MET A 43 -7.43 16.82 23.27
N LEU A 44 -7.67 15.62 23.76
CA LEU A 44 -7.30 14.37 23.12
C LEU A 44 -8.60 13.55 23.02
N ASP A 45 -9.15 13.48 21.82
CA ASP A 45 -10.42 12.81 21.57
C ASP A 45 -10.17 11.38 21.08
N HIS A 46 -10.81 10.40 21.73
CA HIS A 46 -10.72 8.99 21.42
C HIS A 46 -9.29 8.46 21.26
N PRO A 47 -8.32 8.75 22.19
CA PRO A 47 -6.99 8.18 22.08
C PRO A 47 -7.01 6.67 22.25
N ASP A 48 -6.07 6.01 21.56
CA ASP A 48 -5.75 4.62 21.82
C ASP A 48 -5.08 4.46 23.18
N ILE A 49 -5.40 3.38 23.87
CA ILE A 49 -4.89 3.08 25.20
C ILE A 49 -3.94 1.90 25.10
N TYR A 50 -2.70 2.09 25.56
CA TYR A 50 -1.68 1.03 25.59
C TYR A 50 -1.12 0.88 27.00
N THR A 51 -0.73 -0.35 27.35
CA THR A 51 0.19 -0.58 28.45
C THR A 51 1.62 -0.19 28.03
N GLU A 52 2.52 -0.02 28.99
CA GLU A 52 3.93 0.27 28.71
C GLU A 52 4.57 -0.79 27.81
N ASP A 53 4.30 -2.07 28.08
CA ASP A 53 4.82 -3.19 27.29
C ASP A 53 4.28 -3.18 25.84
N GLN A 54 2.98 -2.94 25.67
CA GLN A 54 2.35 -2.84 24.37
C GLN A 54 2.94 -1.68 23.55
N TYR A 55 3.14 -0.53 24.18
CA TYR A 55 3.71 0.63 23.51
C TYR A 55 5.19 0.44 23.16
N ALA A 56 5.96 -0.20 24.03
CA ALA A 56 7.35 -0.54 23.76
C ALA A 56 7.49 -1.51 22.58
N LEU A 57 6.58 -2.46 22.42
CA LEU A 57 6.51 -3.34 21.24
C LEU A 57 6.16 -2.55 19.97
N LEU A 58 5.20 -1.64 20.06
CA LEU A 58 4.81 -0.79 18.92
C LEU A 58 5.97 0.10 18.45
N GLN A 59 6.78 0.62 19.36
CA GLN A 59 7.92 1.46 18.99
C GLN A 59 9.06 0.69 18.32
N LYS A 60 9.18 -0.60 18.57
CA LYS A 60 10.25 -1.46 18.03
C LYS A 60 9.96 -2.02 16.65
N SER A 61 8.72 -1.97 16.19
CA SER A 61 8.30 -2.57 14.92
C SER A 61 7.55 -1.58 14.05
N LEU A 62 7.73 -1.71 12.74
CA LEU A 62 6.90 -1.02 11.77
C LEU A 62 5.47 -1.54 11.88
N GLN A 63 4.51 -0.63 11.98
CA GLN A 63 3.10 -0.99 12.07
C GLN A 63 2.41 -0.76 10.73
N PRO A 64 1.60 -1.71 10.24
CA PRO A 64 0.82 -1.52 9.04
C PRO A 64 -0.29 -0.50 9.28
N VAL A 65 -0.53 0.36 8.29
CA VAL A 65 -1.66 1.29 8.28
C VAL A 65 -2.62 0.86 7.18
N TYR A 66 -3.81 0.41 7.57
CA TYR A 66 -4.84 -0.04 6.64
C TYR A 66 -5.80 1.10 6.28
N GLY A 67 -6.23 1.14 5.02
CA GLY A 67 -7.35 1.99 4.61
C GLY A 67 -8.64 1.49 5.27
N LEU A 68 -9.26 2.32 6.09
CA LEU A 68 -10.45 1.96 6.86
C LEU A 68 -11.72 2.48 6.18
N THR A 69 -12.78 1.69 6.30
CA THR A 69 -14.16 2.09 5.97
C THR A 69 -14.98 2.15 7.25
N GLU A 70 -16.16 2.75 7.18
CA GLU A 70 -17.06 2.88 8.32
C GLU A 70 -17.36 1.51 8.97
N GLY A 71 -17.25 1.46 10.28
CA GLY A 71 -17.46 0.24 11.09
C GLY A 71 -16.23 -0.67 11.23
N LEU A 72 -15.14 -0.43 10.50
CA LEU A 72 -13.91 -1.21 10.61
C LEU A 72 -12.81 -0.42 11.32
N THR A 73 -12.09 -1.10 12.21
CA THR A 73 -11.00 -0.49 12.97
C THR A 73 -9.65 -1.06 12.57
N GLN A 74 -8.59 -0.28 12.76
CA GLN A 74 -7.21 -0.72 12.57
C GLN A 74 -6.91 -2.02 13.34
N ASN A 75 -7.36 -2.10 14.58
CA ASN A 75 -7.15 -3.25 15.44
C ASN A 75 -7.88 -4.51 14.94
N PHE A 76 -9.05 -4.36 14.32
CA PHE A 76 -9.76 -5.47 13.68
C PHE A 76 -8.93 -6.05 12.52
N PHE A 77 -8.44 -5.19 11.62
CA PHE A 77 -7.59 -5.63 10.52
C PHE A 77 -6.31 -6.28 10.99
N MET A 78 -5.61 -5.69 11.96
CA MET A 78 -4.37 -6.26 12.50
C MET A 78 -4.60 -7.67 13.09
N LYS A 79 -5.64 -7.84 13.92
CA LYS A 79 -5.96 -9.15 14.51
C LYS A 79 -6.34 -10.17 13.43
N THR A 80 -7.13 -9.78 12.45
CA THR A 80 -7.54 -10.65 11.36
C THR A 80 -6.33 -11.09 10.52
N MET A 81 -5.44 -10.15 10.17
CA MET A 81 -4.23 -10.48 9.41
C MET A 81 -3.27 -11.38 10.19
N HIS A 82 -3.09 -11.14 11.49
CA HIS A 82 -2.34 -12.06 12.34
C HIS A 82 -2.96 -13.46 12.34
N SER A 83 -4.26 -13.57 12.54
CA SER A 83 -4.95 -14.86 12.53
C SER A 83 -4.78 -15.62 11.21
N ILE A 84 -4.87 -14.91 10.07
CA ILE A 84 -4.69 -15.52 8.74
C ILE A 84 -3.23 -15.98 8.55
N LEU A 85 -2.27 -15.13 8.85
CA LEU A 85 -0.85 -15.44 8.64
C LEU A 85 -0.32 -16.50 9.60
N ASP A 86 -0.93 -16.64 10.79
CA ASP A 86 -0.57 -17.64 11.79
C ASP A 86 -1.37 -18.95 11.65
N SER A 87 -2.38 -18.99 10.78
CA SER A 87 -3.16 -20.22 10.52
C SER A 87 -2.38 -21.34 9.84
N GLY A 88 -1.16 -21.05 9.36
CA GLY A 88 -0.34 -22.00 8.61
C GLY A 88 -0.76 -22.17 7.14
N LEU A 89 -1.71 -21.38 6.67
CA LEU A 89 -2.09 -21.36 5.25
C LEU A 89 -0.93 -20.84 4.41
N LEU A 90 -0.40 -21.70 3.56
CA LEU A 90 0.62 -21.35 2.58
C LEU A 90 0.00 -21.25 1.20
N LEU A 91 0.21 -20.12 0.56
CA LEU A 91 -0.19 -19.90 -0.83
C LEU A 91 0.93 -20.38 -1.76
N PRO A 92 0.59 -21.03 -2.89
CA PRO A 92 1.59 -21.39 -3.87
C PRO A 92 2.26 -20.13 -4.44
N ASP A 93 3.58 -20.17 -4.56
CA ASP A 93 4.31 -19.04 -5.17
C ASP A 93 4.08 -19.06 -6.68
N PRO A 94 3.49 -18.00 -7.28
CA PRO A 94 3.21 -17.96 -8.71
C PRO A 94 4.47 -17.80 -9.58
N LEU A 95 5.60 -17.37 -8.99
CA LEU A 95 6.85 -17.20 -9.72
C LEU A 95 7.74 -18.45 -9.65
N PRO A 96 8.26 -18.92 -10.79
CA PRO A 96 9.29 -19.94 -10.83
C PRO A 96 10.55 -19.55 -10.05
N ALA A 97 11.24 -20.56 -9.49
CA ALA A 97 12.39 -20.33 -8.62
C ALA A 97 13.59 -19.67 -9.34
N ASP A 98 13.76 -19.92 -10.62
CA ASP A 98 14.79 -19.31 -11.48
C ASP A 98 14.57 -17.81 -11.66
N ILE A 99 13.32 -17.38 -11.91
CA ILE A 99 12.94 -15.96 -12.00
C ILE A 99 13.17 -15.27 -10.64
N ARG A 100 12.75 -15.90 -9.54
CA ARG A 100 13.00 -15.34 -8.20
C ARG A 100 14.49 -15.13 -7.92
N LYS A 101 15.34 -16.09 -8.30
CA LYS A 101 16.80 -15.98 -8.16
C LYS A 101 17.38 -14.87 -9.04
N GLN A 102 16.97 -14.83 -10.31
CA GLN A 102 17.47 -13.84 -11.28
C GLN A 102 17.20 -12.40 -10.83
N TYR A 103 16.01 -12.12 -10.30
CA TYR A 103 15.62 -10.79 -9.87
C TYR A 103 15.80 -10.54 -8.36
N GLN A 104 16.37 -11.51 -7.64
CA GLN A 104 16.60 -11.45 -6.19
C GLN A 104 15.31 -11.09 -5.43
N LEU A 105 14.26 -11.87 -5.68
CA LEU A 105 12.94 -11.72 -5.07
C LEU A 105 12.76 -12.71 -3.91
N SER A 106 12.14 -12.24 -2.84
CA SER A 106 11.75 -13.09 -1.72
C SER A 106 10.67 -14.09 -2.12
N GLU A 107 10.50 -15.13 -1.31
CA GLU A 107 9.40 -16.08 -1.42
C GLU A 107 8.07 -15.37 -1.11
N TYR A 108 6.97 -15.85 -1.74
CA TYR A 108 5.68 -15.15 -1.72
C TYR A 108 5.06 -15.05 -0.32
N ASN A 109 5.01 -16.15 0.44
CA ASN A 109 4.43 -16.13 1.79
C ASN A 109 5.30 -15.35 2.78
N TYR A 110 6.63 -15.37 2.61
CA TYR A 110 7.52 -14.50 3.34
C TYR A 110 7.21 -13.02 3.05
N ALA A 111 7.04 -12.66 1.76
CA ALA A 111 6.69 -11.30 1.38
C ALA A 111 5.35 -10.86 1.97
N LEU A 112 4.33 -11.73 1.93
CA LEU A 112 3.03 -11.45 2.53
C LEU A 112 3.11 -11.21 4.04
N ARG A 113 3.92 -12.00 4.75
CA ARG A 113 4.12 -11.80 6.19
C ARG A 113 4.86 -10.51 6.48
N GLN A 114 5.96 -10.26 5.78
CA GLN A 114 6.83 -9.12 6.04
C GLN A 114 6.27 -7.78 5.58
N ILE A 115 5.30 -7.74 4.66
CA ILE A 115 4.63 -6.49 4.29
C ILE A 115 3.64 -6.03 5.37
N HIS A 116 3.05 -6.97 6.12
CA HIS A 116 2.11 -6.67 7.18
C HIS A 116 2.78 -6.55 8.56
N PHE A 117 3.72 -7.42 8.86
CA PHE A 117 4.40 -7.50 10.16
C PHE A 117 5.90 -7.70 9.95
N PRO A 118 6.60 -6.64 9.51
CA PRO A 118 8.01 -6.74 9.19
C PRO A 118 8.86 -6.90 10.44
N GLU A 119 9.84 -7.77 10.39
CA GLU A 119 10.85 -7.95 11.45
C GLU A 119 11.77 -6.73 11.53
N ASN A 120 12.03 -6.08 10.38
CA ASN A 120 12.84 -4.89 10.26
C ASN A 120 12.56 -4.18 8.92
N GLU A 121 13.15 -3.00 8.72
CA GLU A 121 12.96 -2.20 7.50
C GLU A 121 13.43 -2.93 6.23
N GLU A 122 14.51 -3.70 6.34
CA GLU A 122 15.04 -4.47 5.20
C GLU A 122 14.06 -5.56 4.76
N ALA A 123 13.49 -6.30 5.69
CA ALA A 123 12.46 -7.31 5.42
C ALA A 123 11.22 -6.68 4.76
N CYS A 124 10.79 -5.52 5.24
CA CYS A 124 9.69 -4.76 4.64
C CYS A 124 10.03 -4.34 3.20
N ARG A 125 11.23 -3.86 2.95
CA ARG A 125 11.71 -3.45 1.63
C ARG A 125 11.77 -4.63 0.65
N MET A 126 12.28 -5.78 1.09
CA MET A 126 12.31 -7.01 0.30
C MET A 126 10.90 -7.51 -0.04
N ALA A 127 10.00 -7.49 0.92
CA ALA A 127 8.59 -7.83 0.73
C ALA A 127 7.93 -6.91 -0.30
N ARG A 128 8.10 -5.60 -0.14
CA ARG A 128 7.58 -4.61 -1.09
C ARG A 128 8.13 -4.79 -2.50
N LYS A 129 9.45 -5.03 -2.63
CA LYS A 129 10.09 -5.31 -3.93
C LYS A 129 9.41 -6.49 -4.62
N ARG A 130 9.13 -7.57 -3.88
CA ARG A 130 8.48 -8.76 -4.41
C ARG A 130 7.05 -8.45 -4.88
N LEU A 131 6.22 -7.86 -4.05
CA LEU A 131 4.82 -7.61 -4.38
C LEU A 131 4.66 -6.60 -5.53
N VAL A 132 5.49 -5.56 -5.54
CA VAL A 132 5.53 -4.60 -6.67
C VAL A 132 5.93 -5.29 -7.97
N PHE A 133 6.91 -6.21 -7.93
CA PHE A 133 7.29 -6.98 -9.11
C PHE A 133 6.11 -7.82 -9.64
N ASP A 134 5.38 -8.50 -8.74
CA ASP A 134 4.22 -9.30 -9.11
C ASP A 134 3.13 -8.46 -9.79
N GLU A 135 2.78 -7.30 -9.22
CA GLU A 135 1.79 -6.39 -9.78
C GLU A 135 2.20 -5.88 -11.18
N PHE A 136 3.45 -5.44 -11.33
CA PHE A 136 3.95 -4.98 -12.63
C PHE A 136 4.05 -6.10 -13.66
N LEU A 137 4.39 -7.31 -13.24
CA LEU A 137 4.41 -8.48 -14.13
C LEU A 137 3.01 -8.77 -14.66
N VAL A 138 2.01 -8.83 -13.79
CA VAL A 138 0.60 -9.03 -14.20
C VAL A 138 0.15 -7.93 -15.14
N PHE A 139 0.45 -6.68 -14.82
CA PHE A 139 0.13 -5.54 -15.69
C PHE A 139 0.80 -5.66 -17.07
N ALA A 140 2.11 -5.96 -17.12
CA ALA A 140 2.84 -6.10 -18.37
C ALA A 140 2.31 -7.26 -19.24
N LEU A 141 1.97 -8.40 -18.61
CA LEU A 141 1.35 -9.53 -19.29
C LEU A 141 -0.02 -9.18 -19.85
N SER A 142 -0.84 -8.46 -19.10
CA SER A 142 -2.17 -8.00 -19.54
C SER A 142 -2.07 -7.06 -20.74
N VAL A 143 -1.14 -6.10 -20.71
CA VAL A 143 -0.89 -5.21 -21.87
C VAL A 143 -0.41 -5.98 -23.08
N LYS A 144 0.50 -6.97 -22.89
CA LYS A 144 0.98 -7.84 -23.98
C LYS A 144 -0.15 -8.66 -24.59
N GLN A 145 -1.05 -9.18 -23.75
CA GLN A 145 -2.22 -9.94 -24.19
C GLN A 145 -3.15 -9.05 -25.05
N LEU A 146 -3.49 -7.85 -24.56
CA LEU A 146 -4.33 -6.90 -25.29
C LEU A 146 -3.72 -6.52 -26.65
N LYS A 147 -2.39 -6.28 -26.69
CA LYS A 147 -1.70 -6.00 -27.96
C LYS A 147 -1.81 -7.16 -28.93
N LYS A 148 -1.63 -8.41 -28.43
CA LYS A 148 -1.77 -9.60 -29.28
C LYS A 148 -3.17 -9.74 -29.86
N GLU A 149 -4.19 -9.51 -29.06
CA GLU A 149 -5.60 -9.56 -29.49
C GLU A 149 -5.90 -8.47 -30.53
N ASN A 150 -5.42 -7.25 -30.31
CA ASN A 150 -5.59 -6.16 -31.27
C ASN A 150 -4.85 -6.38 -32.59
N HIS A 151 -3.70 -7.05 -32.57
CA HIS A 151 -2.97 -7.41 -33.79
C HIS A 151 -3.65 -8.52 -34.61
N GLN A 152 -4.58 -9.28 -34.03
CA GLN A 152 -5.35 -10.31 -34.72
C GLN A 152 -6.58 -9.73 -35.44
N ILE A 153 -6.91 -8.45 -35.21
CA ILE A 153 -7.97 -7.77 -35.98
C ILE A 153 -7.38 -7.44 -37.35
N GLU A 154 -7.75 -8.22 -38.36
CA GLU A 154 -7.39 -7.95 -39.73
C GLU A 154 -8.01 -6.61 -40.15
N ASN A 155 -7.15 -5.70 -40.59
CA ASN A 155 -7.61 -4.45 -41.17
C ASN A 155 -7.99 -4.73 -42.65
N HIS A 156 -9.26 -4.67 -42.95
CA HIS A 156 -9.77 -4.88 -44.31
C HIS A 156 -9.44 -3.69 -45.27
N TYR A 157 -8.86 -2.62 -44.76
CA TYR A 157 -8.44 -1.48 -45.57
C TYR A 157 -6.97 -1.63 -45.97
N GLN A 158 -6.73 -1.85 -47.26
CA GLN A 158 -5.38 -1.76 -47.85
C GLN A 158 -5.05 -0.28 -48.03
N ILE A 159 -4.17 0.20 -47.18
CA ILE A 159 -3.59 1.55 -47.39
C ILE A 159 -2.53 1.40 -48.47
N GLN A 160 -2.80 1.94 -49.63
CA GLN A 160 -1.82 2.01 -50.71
C GLN A 160 -1.11 3.38 -50.69
N GLU A 161 0.20 3.32 -50.91
CA GLU A 161 0.95 4.57 -51.13
C GLU A 161 0.34 5.31 -52.32
N SER A 162 -0.08 6.54 -52.07
CA SER A 162 -0.63 7.38 -53.15
C SER A 162 0.26 8.59 -53.38
N ALA A 163 0.35 8.99 -54.66
CA ALA A 163 1.06 10.22 -55.06
C ALA A 163 0.54 11.46 -54.29
N ALA A 164 -0.73 11.44 -53.90
CA ALA A 164 -1.33 12.52 -53.12
C ALA A 164 -0.68 12.68 -51.74
N VAL A 165 -0.29 11.58 -51.06
CA VAL A 165 0.40 11.63 -49.74
C VAL A 165 1.78 12.27 -49.92
N SER A 166 2.54 11.85 -50.93
CA SER A 166 3.85 12.42 -51.22
C SER A 166 3.78 13.92 -51.58
N GLN A 167 2.75 14.32 -52.33
CA GLN A 167 2.51 15.72 -52.63
C GLN A 167 2.12 16.53 -51.40
N LEU A 168 1.29 15.97 -50.51
CA LEU A 168 0.93 16.59 -49.24
C LEU A 168 2.17 16.80 -48.38
N ILE A 169 3.00 15.80 -48.22
CA ILE A 169 4.25 15.89 -47.44
C ILE A 169 5.18 16.95 -48.01
N ALA A 170 5.31 17.00 -49.34
CA ALA A 170 6.14 18.02 -50.02
C ALA A 170 5.58 19.44 -49.88
N SER A 171 4.28 19.61 -49.68
CA SER A 171 3.62 20.92 -49.53
C SER A 171 3.67 21.45 -48.07
N LEU A 172 4.13 20.67 -47.12
CA LEU A 172 4.20 21.12 -45.70
C LEU A 172 5.26 22.22 -45.54
N PRO A 173 4.97 23.25 -44.74
CA PRO A 173 5.90 24.37 -44.50
C PRO A 173 7.08 23.98 -43.57
N TYR A 174 7.19 22.73 -43.19
CA TYR A 174 8.25 22.17 -42.34
C TYR A 174 8.64 20.78 -42.82
N HIS A 175 9.84 20.34 -42.45
CA HIS A 175 10.31 18.98 -42.74
C HIS A 175 9.87 18.02 -41.63
N LEU A 176 9.33 16.86 -42.03
CA LEU A 176 9.01 15.77 -41.09
C LEU A 176 10.30 15.20 -40.44
N THR A 177 10.22 14.88 -39.17
CA THR A 177 11.30 14.19 -38.48
C THR A 177 11.44 12.75 -39.00
N LYS A 178 12.62 12.12 -38.80
CA LYS A 178 12.83 10.71 -39.18
C LYS A 178 11.79 9.76 -38.57
N ALA A 179 11.35 10.02 -37.35
CA ALA A 179 10.33 9.20 -36.68
C ALA A 179 8.94 9.39 -37.34
N GLN A 180 8.59 10.59 -37.78
CA GLN A 180 7.34 10.86 -38.51
C GLN A 180 7.32 10.23 -39.90
N LEU A 181 8.45 10.26 -40.62
CA LEU A 181 8.59 9.59 -41.92
C LEU A 181 8.54 8.05 -41.82
N TRP A 182 8.82 7.49 -40.64
CA TRP A 182 8.77 6.06 -40.42
C TRP A 182 7.36 5.52 -40.18
N VAL A 183 6.42 6.38 -39.83
CA VAL A 183 5.02 6.05 -39.46
C VAL A 183 4.04 6.49 -40.58
N SER A 184 4.49 7.30 -41.51
CA SER A 184 3.72 7.74 -42.70
C SER A 184 3.90 6.77 -43.87
#